data_133b0f6966536795b5a7d6a5b888a799
#
_entry.id   133b0f6966536795b5a7d6a5b888a799
#
_cell.length_a   1.000
_cell.length_b   1.000
_cell.length_c   1.000
_cell.angle_alpha   90.00
_cell.angle_beta   90.00
_cell.angle_gamma   90.00
#
_symmetry.space_group_name_H-M   'P 1'
#
loop_
_entity.id
_entity.type
_entity.pdbx_description
1 polymer ?
#
loop_
_entity_poly.entity_id
_entity_poly.type
_entity_poly.pdbx_seq_one_letter_code
_entity_poly.pdbx_strand_id
1 'polypeptide(L)'
;QPGQVAVSEPFAVARHGSVLQMTTTITAELTTQPSLWELLDALFPCGSVTGAPKRETIRILRELEPGPRGAYCGAIGFLSAGPDGLAATMSVPIRTLEAPAQPSLAPGGLLDWPLRLGLGAGITYPSLAADEWAECLLKGQLVDRVGRRFELIETIRLTRAGAGWVAPTADAHRERMASSATTLGLPWRPSGFDEAACEGLTRGSGFAAPEEDALVLRLGLGEDGEFTVALRHLEPVSIARFALHPRPRHSADPTLAHKTTLRSAYDVALAEARQEGLFDYVFCNERGELTEGARSCLLVKLNGIWHTPPLACGVLPSLTRAAALADPELGVVESVLTSSDLLRAEEIFLGNALYGLLPAELRTL
;
A
#
# COMPACT_ATOMS: atom_id res chain seq x y z
N GLN A 1 -8.92 -27.50 34.55
CA GLN A 1 -9.38 -27.31 35.94
C GLN A 1 -9.00 -25.91 36.41
N PRO A 2 -9.81 -25.24 37.27
CA PRO A 2 -9.42 -23.95 37.84
C PRO A 2 -8.06 -24.08 38.58
N GLY A 3 -7.17 -23.08 38.33
CA GLY A 3 -5.85 -23.05 38.96
C GLY A 3 -4.70 -23.62 38.12
N GLN A 4 -4.98 -24.25 36.96
CA GLN A 4 -3.95 -24.79 36.05
C GLN A 4 -3.79 -23.94 34.77
N VAL A 5 -4.52 -22.84 34.65
CA VAL A 5 -4.45 -21.93 33.53
C VAL A 5 -3.79 -20.63 34.00
N ALA A 6 -2.72 -20.25 33.32
CA ALA A 6 -2.03 -18.98 33.55
C ALA A 6 -2.17 -18.07 32.32
N VAL A 7 -2.28 -16.79 32.56
CA VAL A 7 -2.27 -15.75 31.53
C VAL A 7 -1.00 -14.94 31.69
N SER A 8 -0.18 -14.92 30.65
CA SER A 8 1.05 -14.13 30.63
C SER A 8 0.97 -13.10 29.50
N GLU A 9 1.64 -11.97 29.70
CA GLU A 9 1.70 -10.85 28.76
C GLU A 9 0.31 -10.44 28.23
N PRO A 10 -0.65 -10.09 29.09
CA PRO A 10 -1.97 -9.69 28.66
C PRO A 10 -1.89 -8.41 27.83
N PHE A 11 -2.56 -8.43 26.67
CA PHE A 11 -2.65 -7.28 25.77
C PHE A 11 -1.30 -6.72 25.30
N ALA A 12 -0.28 -7.58 25.16
CA ALA A 12 1.02 -7.19 24.61
C ALA A 12 0.85 -6.72 23.15
N VAL A 13 1.31 -5.52 22.86
CA VAL A 13 1.23 -4.93 21.52
C VAL A 13 2.59 -5.02 20.86
N ALA A 14 2.63 -5.72 19.72
CA ALA A 14 3.81 -5.82 18.88
C ALA A 14 3.55 -5.21 17.50
N ARG A 15 4.56 -4.59 16.92
CA ARG A 15 4.50 -4.06 15.56
C ARG A 15 5.10 -5.05 14.59
N HIS A 16 4.30 -5.45 13.58
CA HIS A 16 4.72 -6.29 12.47
C HIS A 16 4.56 -5.51 11.16
N GLY A 17 5.62 -4.87 10.71
CA GLY A 17 5.56 -3.98 9.55
C GLY A 17 4.63 -2.79 9.78
N SER A 18 3.56 -2.70 9.00
CA SER A 18 2.52 -1.66 9.10
C SER A 18 1.35 -2.04 10.03
N VAL A 19 1.37 -3.25 10.61
CA VAL A 19 0.27 -3.77 11.44
C VAL A 19 0.70 -3.77 12.91
N LEU A 20 -0.17 -3.27 13.79
CA LEU A 20 -0.08 -3.47 15.23
C LEU A 20 -0.90 -4.71 15.59
N GLN A 21 -0.26 -5.66 16.25
CA GLN A 21 -0.91 -6.86 16.73
C GLN A 21 -0.93 -6.87 18.25
N MET A 22 -2.11 -7.05 18.81
CA MET A 22 -2.28 -7.26 20.26
C MET A 22 -2.43 -8.76 20.54
N THR A 23 -1.62 -9.27 21.45
CA THR A 23 -1.61 -10.69 21.81
C THR A 23 -1.72 -10.88 23.30
N THR A 24 -2.21 -12.04 23.70
CA THR A 24 -2.21 -12.51 25.08
C THR A 24 -1.83 -13.99 25.06
N THR A 25 -0.84 -14.36 25.86
CA THR A 25 -0.43 -15.77 25.98
C THR A 25 -1.19 -16.45 27.12
N ILE A 26 -1.86 -17.55 26.81
CA ILE A 26 -2.58 -18.37 27.77
C ILE A 26 -1.92 -19.75 27.78
N THR A 27 -1.49 -20.18 28.94
CA THR A 27 -0.87 -21.51 29.14
C THR A 27 -1.73 -22.34 30.07
N ALA A 28 -1.73 -23.67 29.84
CA ALA A 28 -2.38 -24.61 30.73
C ALA A 28 -1.52 -25.88 30.87
N GLU A 29 -1.41 -26.38 32.08
CA GLU A 29 -0.82 -27.69 32.37
C GLU A 29 -1.93 -28.72 32.51
N LEU A 30 -1.75 -29.86 31.86
CA LEU A 30 -2.69 -30.97 31.89
C LEU A 30 -2.20 -32.06 32.84
N THR A 31 -3.06 -32.46 33.77
CA THR A 31 -2.76 -33.55 34.75
C THR A 31 -2.89 -34.94 34.15
N THR A 32 -3.51 -35.04 32.98
CA THR A 32 -3.69 -36.28 32.22
C THR A 32 -3.17 -36.06 30.81
N GLN A 33 -2.78 -37.12 30.13
CA GLN A 33 -2.38 -37.05 28.71
C GLN A 33 -3.61 -37.32 27.83
N PRO A 34 -4.35 -36.29 27.38
CA PRO A 34 -5.44 -36.51 26.45
C PRO A 34 -4.91 -36.92 25.07
N SER A 35 -5.73 -37.58 24.29
CA SER A 35 -5.43 -37.84 22.90
C SER A 35 -5.38 -36.53 22.11
N LEU A 36 -4.69 -36.51 20.97
CA LEU A 36 -4.69 -35.35 20.08
C LEU A 36 -6.11 -34.92 19.67
N TRP A 37 -7.01 -35.88 19.43
CA TRP A 37 -8.39 -35.62 19.08
C TRP A 37 -9.17 -34.89 20.19
N GLU A 38 -8.99 -35.27 21.41
CA GLU A 38 -9.60 -34.59 22.56
C GLU A 38 -9.10 -33.13 22.69
N LEU A 39 -7.81 -32.92 22.45
CA LEU A 39 -7.25 -31.57 22.43
C LEU A 39 -7.80 -30.72 21.29
N LEU A 40 -7.88 -31.28 20.08
CA LEU A 40 -8.40 -30.57 18.92
C LEU A 40 -9.91 -30.26 19.07
N ASP A 41 -10.69 -31.19 19.56
CA ASP A 41 -12.14 -30.98 19.82
C ASP A 41 -12.40 -29.91 20.89
N ALA A 42 -11.55 -29.87 21.91
CA ALA A 42 -11.63 -28.86 22.95
C ALA A 42 -11.23 -27.45 22.45
N LEU A 43 -10.17 -27.35 21.65
CA LEU A 43 -9.57 -26.07 21.22
C LEU A 43 -10.21 -25.51 19.95
N PHE A 44 -10.56 -26.38 18.99
CA PHE A 44 -11.05 -26.00 17.68
C PHE A 44 -12.53 -26.35 17.44
N PRO A 45 -13.26 -25.58 16.60
CA PRO A 45 -12.87 -24.22 16.20
C PRO A 45 -12.74 -23.30 17.42
N CYS A 46 -11.81 -22.34 17.36
CA CYS A 46 -11.56 -21.44 18.47
C CYS A 46 -12.77 -20.56 18.81
N GLY A 47 -12.95 -20.25 20.09
CA GLY A 47 -14.03 -19.37 20.54
C GLY A 47 -13.98 -17.96 19.95
N SER A 48 -12.76 -17.47 19.62
CA SER A 48 -12.56 -16.17 18.95
C SER A 48 -13.13 -16.09 17.53
N VAL A 49 -13.33 -17.23 16.86
CA VAL A 49 -13.89 -17.31 15.50
C VAL A 49 -15.28 -17.93 15.44
N THR A 50 -15.79 -18.39 16.56
CA THR A 50 -17.15 -18.93 16.68
C THR A 50 -18.03 -18.13 17.62
N GLY A 51 -17.53 -17.82 18.80
CA GLY A 51 -18.25 -17.10 19.87
C GLY A 51 -18.40 -17.94 21.15
N ALA A 52 -19.02 -17.36 22.14
CA ALA A 52 -19.29 -17.98 23.43
C ALA A 52 -20.78 -17.80 23.81
N PRO A 53 -21.46 -18.87 24.28
CA PRO A 53 -21.01 -20.25 24.46
C PRO A 53 -20.79 -21.00 23.13
N LYS A 54 -19.64 -21.66 22.96
CA LYS A 54 -19.16 -22.24 21.68
C LYS A 54 -20.20 -23.12 20.97
N ARG A 55 -20.80 -24.07 21.69
CA ARG A 55 -21.74 -25.04 21.08
C ARG A 55 -23.01 -24.37 20.56
N GLU A 56 -23.56 -23.43 21.32
CA GLU A 56 -24.79 -22.70 20.92
C GLU A 56 -24.51 -21.78 19.74
N THR A 57 -23.37 -21.08 19.76
CA THR A 57 -23.01 -20.20 18.67
C THR A 57 -22.77 -20.98 17.37
N ILE A 58 -22.13 -22.16 17.44
CA ILE A 58 -21.96 -23.01 16.25
C ILE A 58 -23.31 -23.48 15.70
N ARG A 59 -24.30 -23.78 16.57
CA ARG A 59 -25.66 -24.13 16.13
C ARG A 59 -26.30 -23.00 15.35
N ILE A 60 -26.22 -21.76 15.87
CA ILE A 60 -26.75 -20.56 15.22
C ILE A 60 -26.04 -20.32 13.88
N LEU A 61 -24.72 -20.38 13.85
CA LEU A 61 -23.93 -20.17 12.62
C LEU A 61 -24.30 -21.16 11.50
N ARG A 62 -24.60 -22.43 11.85
CA ARG A 62 -25.07 -23.42 10.87
C ARG A 62 -26.40 -23.07 10.22
N GLU A 63 -27.24 -22.32 10.91
CA GLU A 63 -28.53 -21.86 10.38
C GLU A 63 -28.39 -20.59 9.51
N LEU A 64 -27.40 -19.75 9.82
CA LEU A 64 -27.20 -18.46 9.18
C LEU A 64 -26.25 -18.51 7.97
N GLU A 65 -25.23 -19.33 8.04
CA GLU A 65 -24.21 -19.40 6.98
C GLU A 65 -24.68 -20.30 5.83
N PRO A 66 -24.41 -19.91 4.56
CA PRO A 66 -24.90 -20.62 3.38
C PRO A 66 -24.21 -21.96 3.14
N GLY A 67 -23.11 -22.26 3.86
CA GLY A 67 -22.37 -23.51 3.69
C GLY A 67 -21.17 -23.63 4.64
N PRO A 68 -20.45 -24.75 4.56
CA PRO A 68 -19.31 -25.01 5.43
C PRO A 68 -18.16 -24.05 5.12
N ARG A 69 -17.45 -23.65 6.17
CA ARG A 69 -16.31 -22.71 6.09
C ARG A 69 -15.07 -23.31 5.43
N GLY A 70 -14.97 -24.64 5.31
CA GLY A 70 -13.78 -25.33 4.81
C GLY A 70 -12.63 -25.24 5.81
N ALA A 71 -11.44 -24.90 5.35
CA ALA A 71 -10.29 -24.67 6.22
C ALA A 71 -10.42 -23.37 7.02
N TYR A 72 -11.19 -22.38 6.51
CA TYR A 72 -11.38 -21.08 7.16
C TYR A 72 -11.91 -21.23 8.59
N CYS A 73 -11.22 -20.61 9.56
CA CYS A 73 -11.51 -20.70 10.99
C CYS A 73 -11.35 -22.11 11.63
N GLY A 74 -10.75 -23.04 10.90
CA GLY A 74 -10.41 -24.36 11.39
C GLY A 74 -9.04 -24.42 12.06
N ALA A 75 -8.24 -25.44 11.73
CA ALA A 75 -6.86 -25.61 12.20
C ALA A 75 -5.96 -26.09 11.07
N ILE A 76 -4.83 -25.45 10.88
CA ILE A 76 -3.75 -25.89 10.00
C ILE A 76 -2.44 -25.89 10.79
N GLY A 77 -1.67 -26.96 10.70
CA GLY A 77 -0.43 -27.03 11.42
C GLY A 77 0.36 -28.30 11.14
N PHE A 78 1.33 -28.52 11.98
CA PHE A 78 2.19 -29.69 11.89
C PHE A 78 2.36 -30.38 13.26
N LEU A 79 2.64 -31.64 13.18
CA LEU A 79 2.96 -32.51 14.33
C LEU A 79 4.41 -32.93 14.21
N SER A 80 5.14 -32.91 15.30
CA SER A 80 6.50 -33.42 15.37
C SER A 80 6.66 -34.36 16.56
N ALA A 81 7.37 -35.47 16.35
CA ALA A 81 7.77 -36.34 17.44
C ALA A 81 9.11 -35.86 18.02
N GLY A 82 9.16 -35.72 19.33
CA GLY A 82 10.36 -35.32 20.05
C GLY A 82 10.66 -36.25 21.23
N PRO A 83 11.77 -36.04 21.94
CA PRO A 83 12.17 -36.87 23.09
C PRO A 83 11.09 -36.89 24.19
N ASP A 84 10.35 -35.83 24.35
CA ASP A 84 9.33 -35.63 25.38
C ASP A 84 7.92 -36.01 24.90
N GLY A 85 7.79 -36.58 23.70
CA GLY A 85 6.52 -36.98 23.11
C GLY A 85 6.13 -36.20 21.87
N LEU A 86 4.82 -36.10 21.59
CA LEU A 86 4.26 -35.43 20.44
C LEU A 86 4.10 -33.93 20.70
N ALA A 87 4.73 -33.10 19.86
CA ALA A 87 4.51 -31.68 19.83
C ALA A 87 3.61 -31.30 18.65
N ALA A 88 2.68 -30.37 18.86
CA ALA A 88 1.77 -29.85 17.83
C ALA A 88 1.85 -28.33 17.79
N THR A 89 1.97 -27.76 16.58
CA THR A 89 1.85 -26.35 16.34
C THR A 89 0.72 -26.13 15.35
N MET A 90 -0.31 -25.41 15.76
CA MET A 90 -1.52 -25.17 14.97
C MET A 90 -1.80 -23.68 14.85
N SER A 91 -2.25 -23.27 13.66
CA SER A 91 -2.73 -21.92 13.38
C SER A 91 -4.21 -21.96 13.05
N VAL A 92 -4.91 -20.89 13.36
CA VAL A 92 -6.28 -20.65 12.87
C VAL A 92 -6.19 -20.02 11.49
N PRO A 93 -6.63 -20.69 10.41
CA PRO A 93 -6.54 -20.15 9.06
C PRO A 93 -7.58 -19.06 8.84
N ILE A 94 -7.18 -17.84 9.11
CA ILE A 94 -7.83 -16.60 8.72
C ILE A 94 -6.94 -15.89 7.69
N ARG A 95 -7.50 -15.04 6.83
CA ARG A 95 -6.75 -14.39 5.73
C ARG A 95 -6.00 -15.41 4.87
N THR A 96 -6.63 -16.55 4.66
CA THR A 96 -6.06 -17.71 3.98
C THR A 96 -6.82 -17.96 2.69
N LEU A 97 -6.08 -18.10 1.60
CA LEU A 97 -6.63 -18.48 0.30
C LEU A 97 -6.67 -20.00 0.18
N GLU A 98 -7.82 -20.55 -0.16
CA GLU A 98 -8.01 -21.97 -0.47
C GLU A 98 -8.05 -22.13 -1.99
N ALA A 99 -7.32 -23.09 -2.53
CA ALA A 99 -7.36 -23.50 -3.92
C ALA A 99 -7.85 -24.94 -4.00
N PRO A 100 -8.60 -25.35 -5.05
CA PRO A 100 -8.91 -26.75 -5.27
C PRO A 100 -7.63 -27.55 -5.56
N ALA A 101 -7.68 -28.87 -5.33
CA ALA A 101 -6.53 -29.74 -5.56
C ALA A 101 -6.13 -29.80 -7.06
N GLN A 102 -7.05 -29.52 -7.95
CA GLN A 102 -6.81 -29.49 -9.39
C GLN A 102 -7.37 -28.22 -10.00
N PRO A 103 -6.63 -27.57 -10.92
CA PRO A 103 -7.12 -26.43 -11.66
C PRO A 103 -8.21 -26.86 -12.66
N SER A 104 -9.04 -25.91 -13.04
CA SER A 104 -9.87 -26.01 -14.24
C SER A 104 -9.13 -25.48 -15.47
N LEU A 105 -9.55 -25.89 -16.67
CA LEU A 105 -9.05 -25.33 -17.92
C LEU A 105 -9.89 -24.10 -18.29
N ALA A 106 -9.26 -22.97 -18.36
CA ALA A 106 -9.86 -21.74 -18.90
C ALA A 106 -9.86 -21.76 -20.45
N PRO A 107 -10.70 -20.96 -21.10
CA PRO A 107 -10.62 -20.75 -22.55
C PRO A 107 -9.22 -20.29 -22.94
N GLY A 108 -8.63 -20.97 -23.96
CA GLY A 108 -7.25 -20.70 -24.37
C GLY A 108 -6.20 -21.65 -23.79
N GLY A 109 -6.60 -22.68 -23.01
CA GLY A 109 -5.70 -23.70 -22.46
C GLY A 109 -4.89 -23.27 -21.24
N LEU A 110 -5.21 -22.13 -20.65
CA LEU A 110 -4.61 -21.68 -19.38
C LEU A 110 -5.23 -22.44 -18.20
N LEU A 111 -4.41 -22.76 -17.21
CA LEU A 111 -4.88 -23.33 -15.95
C LEU A 111 -5.54 -22.23 -15.11
N ASP A 112 -6.79 -22.47 -14.73
CA ASP A 112 -7.56 -21.60 -13.85
C ASP A 112 -7.67 -22.21 -12.45
N TRP A 113 -7.26 -21.45 -11.44
CA TRP A 113 -7.33 -21.82 -10.04
C TRP A 113 -8.35 -20.94 -9.33
N PRO A 114 -9.62 -21.36 -9.24
CA PRO A 114 -10.61 -20.62 -8.49
C PRO A 114 -10.20 -20.57 -7.00
N LEU A 115 -9.82 -19.39 -6.54
CA LEU A 115 -9.41 -19.19 -5.17
C LEU A 115 -10.62 -18.78 -4.30
N ARG A 116 -10.70 -19.32 -3.09
CA ARG A 116 -11.69 -18.96 -2.07
C ARG A 116 -11.01 -18.28 -0.90
N LEU A 117 -11.49 -17.11 -0.51
CA LEU A 117 -11.07 -16.41 0.69
C LEU A 117 -12.26 -16.29 1.64
N GLY A 118 -12.15 -16.90 2.81
CA GLY A 118 -13.12 -16.68 3.90
C GLY A 118 -12.83 -15.34 4.60
N LEU A 119 -13.86 -14.50 4.72
CA LEU A 119 -13.79 -13.23 5.43
C LEU A 119 -14.88 -13.19 6.51
N GLY A 120 -14.61 -12.51 7.62
CA GLY A 120 -15.57 -12.35 8.70
C GLY A 120 -15.11 -11.32 9.72
N ALA A 121 -16.05 -10.85 10.50
CA ALA A 121 -15.84 -9.93 11.61
C ALA A 121 -16.37 -10.54 12.92
N GLY A 122 -15.88 -10.07 14.05
CA GLY A 122 -16.30 -10.52 15.37
C GLY A 122 -17.52 -9.75 15.84
N ILE A 123 -18.69 -10.33 15.69
CA ILE A 123 -19.96 -9.69 16.09
C ILE A 123 -20.08 -9.63 17.60
N THR A 124 -20.25 -8.43 18.13
CA THR A 124 -20.51 -8.16 19.55
C THR A 124 -21.80 -7.36 19.71
N TYR A 125 -22.28 -7.20 20.95
CA TYR A 125 -23.53 -6.48 21.21
C TYR A 125 -23.60 -5.06 20.63
N PRO A 126 -22.54 -4.23 20.67
CA PRO A 126 -22.54 -2.91 20.05
C PRO A 126 -22.24 -2.90 18.55
N SER A 127 -22.01 -4.05 17.90
CA SER A 127 -21.67 -4.10 16.48
C SER A 127 -22.77 -3.55 15.59
N LEU A 128 -22.39 -2.71 14.63
CA LEU A 128 -23.28 -2.20 13.58
C LEU A 128 -22.97 -2.96 12.27
N ALA A 129 -24.00 -3.46 11.61
CA ALA A 129 -23.85 -4.30 10.41
C ALA A 129 -23.03 -3.62 9.30
N ALA A 130 -23.17 -2.31 9.11
CA ALA A 130 -22.42 -1.56 8.11
C ALA A 130 -20.91 -1.50 8.42
N ASP A 131 -20.56 -1.34 9.69
CA ASP A 131 -19.16 -1.26 10.13
C ASP A 131 -18.48 -2.62 10.03
N GLU A 132 -19.15 -3.69 10.46
CA GLU A 132 -18.66 -5.06 10.34
C GLU A 132 -18.49 -5.50 8.88
N TRP A 133 -19.40 -5.07 8.01
CA TRP A 133 -19.28 -5.30 6.58
C TRP A 133 -18.10 -4.56 5.97
N ALA A 134 -17.90 -3.29 6.35
CA ALA A 134 -16.75 -2.51 5.92
C ALA A 134 -15.42 -3.13 6.40
N GLU A 135 -15.38 -3.67 7.62
CA GLU A 135 -14.23 -4.42 8.13
C GLU A 135 -13.95 -5.69 7.32
N CYS A 136 -14.98 -6.45 6.95
CA CYS A 136 -14.83 -7.62 6.07
C CYS A 136 -14.24 -7.23 4.72
N LEU A 137 -14.74 -6.17 4.09
CA LEU A 137 -14.21 -5.67 2.82
C LEU A 137 -12.75 -5.20 2.95
N LEU A 138 -12.41 -4.52 4.03
CA LEU A 138 -11.04 -4.10 4.32
C LEU A 138 -10.10 -5.31 4.44
N LYS A 139 -10.51 -6.36 5.14
CA LYS A 139 -9.75 -7.62 5.23
C LYS A 139 -9.57 -8.30 3.87
N GLY A 140 -10.53 -8.15 2.96
CA GLY A 140 -10.49 -8.68 1.59
C GLY A 140 -9.51 -7.96 0.66
N GLN A 141 -9.14 -6.72 0.94
CA GLN A 141 -8.20 -5.95 0.12
C GLN A 141 -6.82 -6.61 -0.02
N LEU A 142 -6.49 -7.55 0.86
CA LEU A 142 -5.28 -8.36 0.72
C LEU A 142 -5.24 -9.07 -0.65
N VAL A 143 -6.37 -9.55 -1.14
CA VAL A 143 -6.46 -10.30 -2.41
C VAL A 143 -6.29 -9.37 -3.63
N ASP A 144 -6.74 -8.14 -3.53
CA ASP A 144 -6.55 -7.15 -4.60
C ASP A 144 -5.06 -6.88 -4.89
N ARG A 145 -4.19 -7.22 -3.96
CA ARG A 145 -2.74 -7.06 -4.06
C ARG A 145 -2.01 -8.35 -4.43
N VAL A 146 -2.64 -9.52 -4.23
CA VAL A 146 -2.06 -10.83 -4.57
C VAL A 146 -2.21 -11.07 -6.07
N GLY A 147 -1.10 -11.32 -6.75
CA GLY A 147 -1.09 -11.66 -8.18
C GLY A 147 -1.15 -10.48 -9.14
N ARG A 148 -1.25 -9.24 -8.70
CA ARG A 148 -1.01 -8.09 -9.57
C ARG A 148 0.49 -7.92 -9.75
N ARG A 149 0.98 -8.26 -10.93
CA ARG A 149 2.33 -7.84 -11.33
C ARG A 149 2.40 -6.32 -11.24
N PHE A 150 3.45 -5.84 -10.63
CA PHE A 150 3.67 -4.41 -10.53
C PHE A 150 5.10 -4.05 -10.94
N GLU A 151 5.29 -2.81 -11.27
CA GLU A 151 6.62 -2.24 -11.52
C GLU A 151 6.87 -1.14 -10.51
N LEU A 152 8.13 -1.00 -10.07
CA LEU A 152 8.61 0.28 -9.58
C LEU A 152 8.75 1.22 -10.77
N ILE A 153 8.34 2.46 -10.60
CA ILE A 153 8.39 3.42 -11.69
C ILE A 153 9.15 4.68 -11.29
N GLU A 154 9.95 5.17 -12.24
CA GLU A 154 10.55 6.50 -12.16
C GLU A 154 10.16 7.33 -13.36
N THR A 155 10.00 8.63 -13.14
CA THR A 155 9.72 9.62 -14.20
C THR A 155 10.73 10.73 -14.08
N ILE A 156 11.64 10.77 -15.04
CA ILE A 156 12.83 11.62 -15.04
C ILE A 156 12.66 12.68 -16.12
N ARG A 157 12.92 13.92 -15.77
CA ARG A 157 13.00 15.00 -16.75
C ARG A 157 14.32 14.90 -17.48
N LEU A 158 14.26 14.79 -18.81
CA LEU A 158 15.42 15.00 -19.67
C LEU A 158 15.44 16.46 -20.09
N THR A 159 16.61 17.08 -20.03
CA THR A 159 16.84 18.44 -20.50
C THR A 159 17.84 18.45 -21.64
N ARG A 160 17.68 19.36 -22.57
CA ARG A 160 18.60 19.47 -23.69
C ARG A 160 19.98 20.02 -23.24
N ALA A 161 21.04 19.41 -23.71
CA ALA A 161 22.40 19.83 -23.47
C ALA A 161 23.19 19.72 -24.78
N GLY A 162 23.39 20.83 -25.46
CA GLY A 162 23.93 20.87 -26.80
C GLY A 162 23.11 20.08 -27.81
N ALA A 163 23.74 19.12 -28.49
CA ALA A 163 23.03 18.25 -29.45
C ALA A 163 22.37 17.01 -28.80
N GLY A 164 22.54 16.81 -27.49
CA GLY A 164 22.06 15.63 -26.78
C GLY A 164 21.08 15.94 -25.64
N TRP A 165 20.82 14.93 -24.82
CA TRP A 165 19.99 14.98 -23.64
C TRP A 165 20.76 14.60 -22.40
N VAL A 166 20.40 15.17 -21.26
CA VAL A 166 20.92 14.84 -19.93
C VAL A 166 19.77 14.60 -18.96
N ALA A 167 20.02 13.81 -17.95
CA ALA A 167 19.09 13.51 -16.86
C ALA A 167 19.69 14.00 -15.52
N PRO A 168 19.58 15.29 -15.17
CA PRO A 168 20.30 15.88 -14.04
C PRO A 168 19.97 15.24 -12.67
N THR A 169 18.80 14.63 -12.53
CA THR A 169 18.32 14.03 -11.29
C THR A 169 18.37 12.49 -11.31
N ALA A 170 19.06 11.87 -12.29
CA ALA A 170 19.06 10.41 -12.46
C ALA A 170 19.54 9.67 -11.21
N ASP A 171 20.58 10.16 -10.53
CA ASP A 171 21.13 9.53 -9.33
C ASP A 171 20.10 9.46 -8.18
N ALA A 172 19.39 10.55 -7.93
CA ALA A 172 18.34 10.57 -6.89
C ALA A 172 17.18 9.60 -7.22
N HIS A 173 16.80 9.49 -8.49
CA HIS A 173 15.82 8.52 -8.96
C HIS A 173 16.30 7.08 -8.78
N ARG A 174 17.59 6.82 -9.12
CA ARG A 174 18.23 5.52 -8.93
C ARG A 174 18.24 5.09 -7.47
N GLU A 175 18.63 5.98 -6.55
CA GLU A 175 18.66 5.71 -5.12
C GLU A 175 17.29 5.39 -4.57
N ARG A 176 16.24 6.14 -4.94
CA ARG A 176 14.86 5.89 -4.50
C ARG A 176 14.36 4.55 -5.03
N MET A 177 14.59 4.22 -6.30
CA MET A 177 14.17 2.94 -6.89
C MET A 177 14.91 1.77 -6.22
N ALA A 178 16.22 1.90 -5.98
CA ALA A 178 17.03 0.90 -5.29
C ALA A 178 16.51 0.62 -3.86
N SER A 179 16.21 1.68 -3.10
CA SER A 179 15.63 1.58 -1.75
C SER A 179 14.28 0.87 -1.78
N SER A 180 13.42 1.23 -2.73
CA SER A 180 12.12 0.58 -2.90
C SER A 180 12.24 -0.87 -3.33
N ALA A 181 13.15 -1.20 -4.25
CA ALA A 181 13.41 -2.56 -4.70
C ALA A 181 13.88 -3.45 -3.54
N THR A 182 14.81 -2.93 -2.71
CA THR A 182 15.28 -3.63 -1.51
C THR A 182 14.12 -3.90 -0.54
N THR A 183 13.30 -2.90 -0.26
CA THR A 183 12.18 -3.01 0.69
C THR A 183 11.10 -3.98 0.22
N LEU A 184 10.83 -4.00 -1.09
CA LEU A 184 9.79 -4.83 -1.70
C LEU A 184 10.31 -6.19 -2.21
N GLY A 185 11.62 -6.45 -2.07
CA GLY A 185 12.22 -7.72 -2.46
C GLY A 185 12.33 -7.93 -3.97
N LEU A 186 12.39 -6.85 -4.77
CA LEU A 186 12.59 -6.96 -6.21
C LEU A 186 14.08 -7.14 -6.55
N PRO A 187 14.42 -7.92 -7.60
CA PRO A 187 15.79 -8.01 -8.07
C PRO A 187 16.30 -6.65 -8.53
N TRP A 188 17.38 -6.17 -7.93
CA TRP A 188 17.97 -4.87 -8.24
C TRP A 188 19.39 -5.01 -8.81
N ARG A 189 19.62 -4.40 -9.97
CA ARG A 189 20.94 -4.29 -10.59
C ARG A 189 21.21 -2.81 -10.90
N PRO A 190 22.19 -2.17 -10.24
CA PRO A 190 22.53 -0.77 -10.50
C PRO A 190 22.84 -0.50 -11.98
N SER A 191 23.62 -1.41 -12.63
CA SER A 191 23.94 -1.30 -14.07
C SER A 191 22.70 -1.34 -14.96
N GLY A 192 21.65 -2.09 -14.58
CA GLY A 192 20.39 -2.15 -15.35
C GLY A 192 19.67 -0.81 -15.39
N PHE A 193 19.67 -0.06 -14.28
CA PHE A 193 19.13 1.31 -14.26
C PHE A 193 19.94 2.23 -15.18
N ASP A 194 21.28 2.18 -15.10
CA ASP A 194 22.16 3.04 -15.88
C ASP A 194 22.05 2.72 -17.38
N GLU A 195 21.95 1.44 -17.75
CA GLU A 195 21.70 0.99 -19.13
C GLU A 195 20.35 1.50 -19.66
N ALA A 196 19.28 1.37 -18.88
CA ALA A 196 17.94 1.84 -19.25
C ALA A 196 17.88 3.38 -19.36
N ALA A 197 18.57 4.10 -18.48
CA ALA A 197 18.68 5.54 -18.56
C ALA A 197 19.47 5.98 -19.82
N CYS A 198 20.57 5.32 -20.13
CA CYS A 198 21.37 5.56 -21.32
C CYS A 198 20.59 5.28 -22.61
N GLU A 199 19.82 4.19 -22.64
CA GLU A 199 18.88 3.89 -23.72
C GLU A 199 17.87 5.01 -23.94
N GLY A 200 17.28 5.52 -22.84
CA GLY A 200 16.33 6.63 -22.87
C GLY A 200 16.96 7.91 -23.45
N LEU A 201 18.19 8.24 -23.04
CA LEU A 201 18.93 9.41 -23.57
C LEU A 201 19.21 9.25 -25.07
N THR A 202 19.61 8.06 -25.50
CA THR A 202 19.89 7.76 -26.91
C THR A 202 18.64 7.85 -27.77
N ARG A 203 17.54 7.25 -27.32
CA ARG A 203 16.25 7.31 -27.99
C ARG A 203 15.69 8.74 -28.06
N GLY A 204 15.94 9.54 -27.03
CA GLY A 204 15.54 10.95 -26.96
C GLY A 204 16.04 11.78 -28.13
N SER A 205 17.25 11.49 -28.63
CA SER A 205 17.83 12.21 -29.76
C SER A 205 17.08 12.04 -31.09
N GLY A 206 16.36 10.92 -31.23
CA GLY A 206 15.53 10.66 -32.43
C GLY A 206 14.03 10.88 -32.17
N PHE A 207 13.62 11.18 -30.93
CA PHE A 207 12.22 11.27 -30.54
C PHE A 207 11.68 12.70 -30.55
N ALA A 208 12.47 13.67 -30.15
CA ALA A 208 12.04 15.05 -29.95
C ALA A 208 12.31 15.95 -31.15
N ALA A 209 11.43 16.91 -31.39
CA ALA A 209 11.68 18.01 -32.32
C ALA A 209 12.86 18.88 -31.85
N PRO A 210 13.61 19.51 -32.76
CA PRO A 210 14.77 20.32 -32.40
C PRO A 210 14.50 21.45 -31.41
N GLU A 211 13.30 22.00 -31.42
CA GLU A 211 12.84 23.10 -30.56
C GLU A 211 12.37 22.66 -29.19
N GLU A 212 12.31 21.36 -28.91
CA GLU A 212 11.89 20.88 -27.59
C GLU A 212 13.05 20.90 -26.60
N ASP A 213 12.79 21.51 -25.43
CA ASP A 213 13.78 21.68 -24.35
C ASP A 213 13.70 20.57 -23.27
N ALA A 214 12.63 19.80 -23.23
CA ALA A 214 12.44 18.76 -22.23
C ALA A 214 11.61 17.57 -22.72
N LEU A 215 12.01 16.39 -22.31
CA LEU A 215 11.27 15.13 -22.47
C LEU A 215 11.06 14.47 -21.11
N VAL A 216 10.14 13.54 -21.08
CA VAL A 216 9.90 12.65 -19.94
C VAL A 216 10.43 11.28 -20.27
N LEU A 217 11.41 10.83 -19.51
CA LEU A 217 11.86 9.45 -19.47
C LEU A 217 11.13 8.73 -18.35
N ARG A 218 10.39 7.68 -18.68
CA ARG A 218 9.81 6.75 -17.71
C ARG A 218 10.60 5.45 -17.72
N LEU A 219 11.08 5.06 -16.54
CA LEU A 219 11.70 3.77 -16.29
C LEU A 219 10.75 2.94 -15.43
N GLY A 220 10.58 1.67 -15.77
CA GLY A 220 9.90 0.66 -14.94
C GLY A 220 10.88 -0.43 -14.57
N LEU A 221 10.79 -0.95 -13.34
CA LEU A 221 11.50 -2.15 -12.89
C LEU A 221 10.46 -3.20 -12.54
N GLY A 222 10.42 -4.29 -13.30
CA GLY A 222 9.52 -5.42 -13.09
C GLY A 222 9.95 -6.35 -11.96
N GLU A 223 9.07 -7.25 -11.57
CA GLU A 223 9.32 -8.28 -10.56
C GLU A 223 10.39 -9.30 -11.02
N ASP A 224 10.64 -9.39 -12.31
CA ASP A 224 11.69 -10.20 -12.93
C ASP A 224 13.08 -9.51 -12.92
N GLY A 225 13.13 -8.25 -12.48
CA GLY A 225 14.34 -7.44 -12.49
C GLY A 225 14.67 -6.79 -13.84
N GLU A 226 13.77 -6.90 -14.83
CA GLU A 226 13.95 -6.28 -16.12
C GLU A 226 13.42 -4.85 -16.14
N PHE A 227 14.12 -3.99 -16.89
CA PHE A 227 13.76 -2.58 -17.02
C PHE A 227 12.93 -2.33 -18.28
N THR A 228 11.93 -1.47 -18.13
CA THR A 228 11.15 -0.91 -19.25
C THR A 228 11.50 0.56 -19.44
N VAL A 229 11.58 1.01 -20.69
CA VAL A 229 11.95 2.39 -21.07
C VAL A 229 10.88 2.97 -21.97
N ALA A 230 10.30 4.10 -21.56
CA ALA A 230 9.35 4.85 -22.38
C ALA A 230 9.69 6.35 -22.38
N LEU A 231 9.45 7.00 -23.51
CA LEU A 231 9.64 8.44 -23.69
C LEU A 231 8.34 9.09 -24.09
N ARG A 232 8.12 10.32 -23.65
CA ARG A 232 7.04 11.18 -24.11
C ARG A 232 7.43 12.66 -24.02
N HIS A 233 6.71 13.48 -24.72
CA HIS A 233 6.84 14.93 -24.61
C HIS A 233 6.43 15.42 -23.23
N LEU A 234 7.07 16.47 -22.75
CA LEU A 234 6.70 17.18 -21.53
C LEU A 234 5.79 18.35 -21.90
N GLU A 235 4.52 18.21 -21.65
CA GLU A 235 3.56 19.32 -21.86
C GLU A 235 3.89 20.48 -20.90
N PRO A 236 3.96 21.72 -21.38
CA PRO A 236 4.24 22.86 -20.53
C PRO A 236 3.06 23.16 -19.60
N VAL A 237 3.38 23.45 -18.35
CA VAL A 237 2.42 23.86 -17.31
C VAL A 237 3.01 25.06 -16.58
N SER A 238 2.26 26.16 -16.50
CA SER A 238 2.67 27.37 -15.78
C SER A 238 2.01 27.49 -14.42
N ILE A 239 0.76 27.08 -14.28
CA ILE A 239 -0.02 27.12 -13.04
C ILE A 239 -0.70 25.76 -12.84
N ALA A 240 -0.55 25.19 -11.66
CA ALA A 240 -1.14 23.91 -11.31
C ALA A 240 -2.52 24.10 -10.67
N ARG A 241 -3.60 24.07 -11.48
CA ARG A 241 -4.94 24.08 -10.92
C ARG A 241 -5.31 22.74 -10.35
N PHE A 242 -5.81 22.71 -9.11
CA PHE A 242 -6.16 21.47 -8.42
C PHE A 242 -7.46 21.60 -7.61
N ALA A 243 -8.02 20.44 -7.24
CA ALA A 243 -9.12 20.35 -6.30
C ALA A 243 -8.81 19.28 -5.22
N LEU A 244 -9.61 19.25 -4.17
CA LEU A 244 -9.55 18.16 -3.18
C LEU A 244 -10.33 16.97 -3.69
N HIS A 245 -9.70 15.79 -3.62
CA HIS A 245 -10.37 14.55 -3.99
C HIS A 245 -11.35 14.12 -2.90
N PRO A 246 -12.61 13.73 -3.23
CA PRO A 246 -13.65 13.45 -2.25
C PRO A 246 -13.40 12.17 -1.43
N ARG A 247 -12.57 11.24 -1.95
CA ARG A 247 -12.27 9.97 -1.27
C ARG A 247 -10.93 10.07 -0.57
N PRO A 248 -10.87 9.82 0.75
CA PRO A 248 -9.61 9.83 1.47
C PRO A 248 -8.71 8.65 1.09
N ARG A 249 -7.40 8.80 1.36
CA ARG A 249 -6.42 7.73 1.31
C ARG A 249 -6.16 7.22 2.73
N HIS A 250 -5.82 5.95 2.87
CA HIS A 250 -5.46 5.42 4.17
C HIS A 250 -3.97 5.62 4.43
N SER A 251 -3.62 6.41 5.44
CA SER A 251 -2.23 6.81 5.71
C SER A 251 -1.29 5.63 6.03
N ALA A 252 -1.83 4.53 6.55
CA ALA A 252 -1.09 3.32 6.84
C ALA A 252 -0.92 2.38 5.63
N ASP A 253 -1.35 2.78 4.41
CA ASP A 253 -1.14 1.98 3.21
C ASP A 253 0.37 1.96 2.86
N PRO A 254 1.05 0.80 2.97
CA PRO A 254 2.49 0.71 2.76
C PRO A 254 2.90 1.00 1.30
N THR A 255 1.97 0.89 0.35
CA THR A 255 2.25 1.18 -1.06
C THR A 255 2.49 2.66 -1.32
N LEU A 256 2.02 3.55 -0.45
CA LEU A 256 2.22 5.00 -0.58
C LEU A 256 3.69 5.41 -0.42
N ALA A 257 4.49 4.63 0.31
CA ALA A 257 5.91 4.88 0.49
C ALA A 257 6.75 4.57 -0.78
N HIS A 258 6.15 3.91 -1.78
CA HIS A 258 6.85 3.44 -2.97
C HIS A 258 6.17 3.91 -4.26
N LYS A 259 6.97 4.35 -5.22
CA LYS A 259 6.45 4.77 -6.53
C LYS A 259 6.26 3.55 -7.43
N THR A 260 5.06 2.99 -7.44
CA THR A 260 4.73 1.76 -8.15
C THR A 260 3.59 1.94 -9.15
N THR A 261 3.34 0.91 -9.97
CA THR A 261 2.11 0.81 -10.78
C THR A 261 0.87 0.40 -9.97
N LEU A 262 1.01 0.04 -8.67
CA LEU A 262 -0.10 -0.21 -7.75
C LEU A 262 -0.71 1.12 -7.26
N ARG A 263 -1.17 1.94 -8.18
CA ARG A 263 -1.65 3.30 -7.91
C ARG A 263 -3.00 3.62 -8.55
N SER A 264 -3.85 2.61 -8.71
CA SER A 264 -5.13 2.74 -9.42
C SER A 264 -6.00 3.92 -8.95
N ALA A 265 -6.04 4.21 -7.64
CA ALA A 265 -6.79 5.37 -7.12
C ALA A 265 -6.21 6.71 -7.60
N TYR A 266 -4.90 6.83 -7.70
CA TYR A 266 -4.23 8.01 -8.26
C TYR A 266 -4.45 8.12 -9.78
N ASP A 267 -4.43 6.99 -10.49
CA ASP A 267 -4.62 6.98 -11.95
C ASP A 267 -6.06 7.36 -12.32
N VAL A 268 -7.06 6.91 -11.55
CA VAL A 268 -8.46 7.34 -11.70
C VAL A 268 -8.59 8.83 -11.41
N ALA A 269 -8.05 9.32 -10.31
CA ALA A 269 -8.09 10.74 -9.97
C ALA A 269 -7.40 11.63 -11.02
N LEU A 270 -6.29 11.18 -11.61
CA LEU A 270 -5.63 11.90 -12.71
C LEU A 270 -6.47 11.91 -13.99
N ALA A 271 -7.20 10.84 -14.28
CA ALA A 271 -8.11 10.81 -15.42
C ALA A 271 -9.29 11.77 -15.21
N GLU A 272 -9.87 11.80 -14.00
CA GLU A 272 -10.92 12.74 -13.61
C GLU A 272 -10.40 14.20 -13.67
N ALA A 273 -9.22 14.47 -13.10
CA ALA A 273 -8.59 15.79 -13.14
C ALA A 273 -8.42 16.32 -14.58
N ARG A 274 -7.96 15.46 -15.50
CA ARG A 274 -7.82 15.84 -16.92
C ARG A 274 -9.14 16.20 -17.57
N GLN A 275 -10.21 15.44 -17.28
CA GLN A 275 -11.54 15.73 -17.81
C GLN A 275 -12.07 17.08 -17.33
N GLU A 276 -11.67 17.49 -16.13
CA GLU A 276 -12.07 18.76 -15.52
C GLU A 276 -11.10 19.93 -15.79
N GLY A 277 -10.04 19.71 -16.56
CA GLY A 277 -9.01 20.71 -16.86
C GLY A 277 -8.13 21.05 -15.66
N LEU A 278 -8.02 20.14 -14.69
CA LEU A 278 -7.15 20.27 -13.53
C LEU A 278 -5.77 19.64 -13.79
N PHE A 279 -4.76 20.20 -13.13
CA PHE A 279 -3.43 19.61 -13.09
C PHE A 279 -3.40 18.36 -12.22
N ASP A 280 -4.06 18.39 -11.06
CA ASP A 280 -4.04 17.29 -10.10
C ASP A 280 -5.27 17.30 -9.17
N TYR A 281 -5.49 16.19 -8.48
CA TYR A 281 -6.31 16.11 -7.28
C TYR A 281 -5.42 15.89 -6.07
N VAL A 282 -5.56 16.69 -5.03
CA VAL A 282 -4.90 16.53 -3.73
C VAL A 282 -5.80 15.74 -2.80
N PHE A 283 -5.23 14.80 -2.06
CA PHE A 283 -5.97 13.91 -1.17
C PHE A 283 -5.86 14.34 0.29
N CYS A 284 -6.87 13.94 1.08
CA CYS A 284 -6.77 13.82 2.52
C CYS A 284 -6.60 12.35 2.91
N ASN A 285 -6.11 12.11 4.12
CA ASN A 285 -6.14 10.78 4.71
C ASN A 285 -7.43 10.57 5.54
N GLU A 286 -7.56 9.41 6.16
CA GLU A 286 -8.71 9.04 7.01
C GLU A 286 -8.91 9.91 8.25
N ARG A 287 -7.90 10.72 8.61
CA ARG A 287 -7.96 11.69 9.71
C ARG A 287 -8.32 13.10 9.26
N GLY A 288 -8.57 13.29 7.95
CA GLY A 288 -8.82 14.61 7.36
C GLY A 288 -7.56 15.47 7.17
N GLU A 289 -6.38 14.89 7.32
CA GLU A 289 -5.10 15.55 7.09
C GLU A 289 -4.76 15.54 5.61
N LEU A 290 -4.27 16.67 5.08
CA LEU A 290 -3.78 16.75 3.71
C LEU A 290 -2.59 15.82 3.51
N THR A 291 -2.51 15.21 2.34
CA THR A 291 -1.42 14.34 1.96
C THR A 291 -0.67 14.88 0.76
N GLU A 292 -0.89 14.34 -0.39
CA GLU A 292 -0.24 14.68 -1.65
C GLU A 292 -1.24 14.67 -2.80
N GLY A 293 -0.85 15.15 -3.95
CA GLY A 293 -1.58 14.97 -5.19
C GLY A 293 -1.37 13.59 -5.80
N ALA A 294 -2.20 13.23 -6.76
CA ALA A 294 -2.03 11.97 -7.49
C ALA A 294 -0.69 11.88 -8.23
N ARG A 295 -0.03 13.00 -8.52
CA ARG A 295 1.30 13.07 -9.15
C ARG A 295 2.22 14.13 -8.57
N SER A 296 1.84 14.84 -7.51
CA SER A 296 2.56 15.99 -6.97
C SER A 296 2.64 15.96 -5.46
N CYS A 297 3.74 16.47 -4.88
CA CYS A 297 3.78 16.88 -3.49
C CYS A 297 3.12 18.24 -3.31
N LEU A 298 2.71 18.54 -2.08
CA LEU A 298 2.03 19.77 -1.70
C LEU A 298 2.91 20.61 -0.77
N LEU A 299 3.04 21.91 -1.06
CA LEU A 299 3.60 22.91 -0.17
C LEU A 299 2.58 24.04 0.02
N VAL A 300 2.40 24.48 1.26
CA VAL A 300 1.45 25.53 1.63
C VAL A 300 2.16 26.59 2.46
N LYS A 301 2.04 27.86 2.10
CA LYS A 301 2.63 28.96 2.86
C LYS A 301 1.62 29.52 3.84
N LEU A 302 1.97 29.52 5.09
CA LEU A 302 1.16 30.02 6.20
C LEU A 302 2.03 30.91 7.10
N ASN A 303 1.59 32.13 7.35
CA ASN A 303 2.32 33.10 8.19
C ASN A 303 3.79 33.28 7.75
N GLY A 304 4.01 33.32 6.42
CA GLY A 304 5.34 33.49 5.83
C GLY A 304 6.21 32.22 5.78
N ILE A 305 5.78 31.10 6.35
CA ILE A 305 6.54 29.84 6.43
C ILE A 305 5.92 28.82 5.48
N TRP A 306 6.77 28.10 4.73
CA TRP A 306 6.35 26.99 3.90
C TRP A 306 6.20 25.70 4.72
N HIS A 307 5.10 25.01 4.50
CA HIS A 307 4.75 23.75 5.16
C HIS A 307 4.49 22.66 4.14
N THR A 308 4.86 21.42 4.47
CA THR A 308 4.53 20.21 3.69
C THR A 308 4.08 19.10 4.62
N PRO A 309 3.10 18.25 4.21
CA PRO A 309 2.68 17.13 5.04
C PRO A 309 3.83 16.16 5.35
N PRO A 310 3.95 15.67 6.60
CA PRO A 310 4.93 14.67 6.99
C PRO A 310 4.62 13.30 6.36
N LEU A 311 5.63 12.43 6.24
CA LEU A 311 5.46 11.08 5.70
C LEU A 311 4.39 10.27 6.44
N ALA A 312 4.19 10.53 7.73
CA ALA A 312 3.17 9.88 8.56
C ALA A 312 1.72 10.17 8.13
N CYS A 313 1.50 11.20 7.31
CA CYS A 313 0.19 11.45 6.70
C CYS A 313 -0.12 10.52 5.53
N GLY A 314 0.84 9.70 5.08
CA GLY A 314 0.67 8.78 3.96
C GLY A 314 1.03 9.43 2.62
N VAL A 315 2.20 10.05 2.54
CA VAL A 315 2.74 10.67 1.33
C VAL A 315 3.96 9.90 0.80
N LEU A 316 4.17 9.96 -0.51
CA LEU A 316 5.36 9.43 -1.13
C LEU A 316 6.60 10.23 -0.68
N PRO A 317 7.77 9.58 -0.43
CA PRO A 317 9.05 10.26 -0.31
C PRO A 317 9.46 10.87 -1.67
N SER A 318 8.81 11.96 -2.05
CA SER A 318 9.00 12.64 -3.32
C SER A 318 10.36 13.34 -3.37
N LEU A 319 11.09 13.22 -4.49
CA LEU A 319 12.37 13.88 -4.67
C LEU A 319 12.23 15.41 -4.61
N THR A 320 11.15 15.96 -5.17
CA THR A 320 10.88 17.40 -5.13
C THR A 320 10.57 17.87 -3.72
N ARG A 321 9.81 17.08 -2.94
CA ARG A 321 9.57 17.37 -1.53
C ARG A 321 10.86 17.32 -0.72
N ALA A 322 11.70 16.31 -0.93
CA ALA A 322 12.99 16.20 -0.25
C ALA A 322 13.93 17.36 -0.59
N ALA A 323 13.99 17.77 -1.86
CA ALA A 323 14.76 18.93 -2.29
C ALA A 323 14.25 20.23 -1.63
N ALA A 324 12.92 20.43 -1.57
CA ALA A 324 12.34 21.61 -0.93
C ALA A 324 12.63 21.67 0.58
N LEU A 325 12.60 20.53 1.28
CA LEU A 325 12.97 20.45 2.70
C LEU A 325 14.46 20.70 2.95
N ALA A 326 15.31 20.35 1.99
CA ALA A 326 16.75 20.57 2.09
C ALA A 326 17.19 21.98 1.67
N ASP A 327 16.29 22.76 1.06
CA ASP A 327 16.58 24.11 0.59
C ASP A 327 16.44 25.14 1.74
N PRO A 328 17.55 25.73 2.22
CA PRO A 328 17.50 26.69 3.32
C PRO A 328 16.84 28.03 2.92
N GLU A 329 16.77 28.36 1.64
CA GLU A 329 16.12 29.59 1.17
C GLU A 329 14.60 29.47 1.21
N LEU A 330 14.06 28.27 0.95
CA LEU A 330 12.63 27.99 1.08
C LEU A 330 12.22 27.84 2.55
N GLY A 331 13.07 27.28 3.39
CA GLY A 331 12.80 27.10 4.82
C GLY A 331 11.55 26.24 5.09
N VAL A 332 11.31 25.20 4.28
CA VAL A 332 10.14 24.33 4.40
C VAL A 332 10.19 23.50 5.66
N VAL A 333 9.08 23.42 6.39
CA VAL A 333 8.91 22.58 7.57
C VAL A 333 7.83 21.53 7.37
N GLU A 334 7.99 20.37 7.99
CA GLU A 334 6.93 19.36 8.02
C GLU A 334 5.89 19.74 9.07
N SER A 335 4.61 19.73 8.67
CA SER A 335 3.50 19.91 9.59
C SER A 335 2.23 19.23 9.05
N VAL A 336 1.39 18.79 9.97
CA VAL A 336 0.05 18.30 9.61
C VAL A 336 -0.78 19.48 9.14
N LEU A 337 -1.31 19.36 7.93
CA LEU A 337 -2.15 20.35 7.26
C LEU A 337 -3.56 19.80 7.06
N THR A 338 -4.54 20.69 7.03
CA THR A 338 -5.95 20.38 6.80
C THR A 338 -6.51 21.19 5.63
N SER A 339 -7.71 20.87 5.17
CA SER A 339 -8.39 21.63 4.12
C SER A 339 -8.59 23.12 4.50
N SER A 340 -8.76 23.42 5.79
CA SER A 340 -8.86 24.81 6.26
C SER A 340 -7.56 25.59 6.11
N ASP A 341 -6.41 24.93 6.09
CA ASP A 341 -5.12 25.56 5.88
C ASP A 341 -4.95 26.01 4.42
N LEU A 342 -5.49 25.24 3.47
CA LEU A 342 -5.53 25.67 2.06
C LEU A 342 -6.33 26.95 1.84
N LEU A 343 -7.42 27.14 2.60
CA LEU A 343 -8.25 28.34 2.49
C LEU A 343 -7.59 29.60 3.09
N ARG A 344 -6.60 29.40 3.97
CA ARG A 344 -5.85 30.48 4.62
C ARG A 344 -4.45 30.65 4.02
N ALA A 345 -4.10 29.83 3.03
CA ALA A 345 -2.80 29.84 2.42
C ALA A 345 -2.51 31.18 1.71
N GLU A 346 -1.32 31.71 1.95
CA GLU A 346 -0.79 32.88 1.23
C GLU A 346 -0.37 32.48 -0.19
N GLU A 347 0.26 31.32 -0.29
CA GLU A 347 0.73 30.71 -1.54
C GLU A 347 0.64 29.19 -1.43
N ILE A 348 0.43 28.52 -2.56
CA ILE A 348 0.43 27.06 -2.66
C ILE A 348 1.33 26.65 -3.82
N PHE A 349 2.14 25.62 -3.61
CA PHE A 349 2.86 24.94 -4.68
C PHE A 349 2.44 23.47 -4.76
N LEU A 350 2.29 22.99 -5.98
CA LEU A 350 2.32 21.57 -6.32
C LEU A 350 3.62 21.24 -7.05
N GLY A 351 4.27 20.14 -6.68
CA GLY A 351 5.57 19.84 -7.26
C GLY A 351 5.79 18.37 -7.58
N ASN A 352 6.59 18.12 -8.62
CA ASN A 352 7.13 16.81 -8.94
C ASN A 352 8.45 16.93 -9.72
N ALA A 353 9.13 15.80 -9.93
CA ALA A 353 10.43 15.76 -10.57
C ALA A 353 10.44 16.26 -12.04
N LEU A 354 9.27 16.38 -12.69
CA LEU A 354 9.18 16.85 -14.08
C LEU A 354 9.11 18.37 -14.17
N TYR A 355 8.41 19.01 -13.26
CA TYR A 355 8.11 20.45 -13.30
C TYR A 355 8.81 21.26 -12.21
N GLY A 356 9.40 20.59 -11.20
CA GLY A 356 9.81 21.29 -9.99
C GLY A 356 8.57 21.72 -9.18
N LEU A 357 8.66 22.86 -8.50
CA LEU A 357 7.55 23.49 -7.78
C LEU A 357 6.81 24.43 -8.74
N LEU A 358 5.52 24.23 -8.92
CA LEU A 358 4.62 25.06 -9.70
C LEU A 358 3.69 25.85 -8.78
N PRO A 359 3.49 27.16 -9.01
CA PRO A 359 2.40 27.89 -8.37
C PRO A 359 1.08 27.16 -8.57
N ALA A 360 0.28 27.03 -7.52
CA ALA A 360 -0.93 26.23 -7.56
C ALA A 360 -2.15 27.03 -7.11
N GLU A 361 -3.28 26.78 -7.78
CA GLU A 361 -4.57 27.40 -7.49
C GLU A 361 -5.59 26.33 -7.10
N LEU A 362 -6.16 26.47 -5.90
CA LEU A 362 -7.27 25.63 -5.45
C LEU A 362 -8.56 26.03 -6.16
N ARG A 363 -9.15 25.10 -6.90
CA ARG A 363 -10.51 25.23 -7.42
C ARG A 363 -11.47 24.80 -6.32
N THR A 364 -12.24 25.71 -5.78
CA THR A 364 -13.41 25.42 -4.94
C THR A 364 -14.52 24.89 -5.84
N LEU A 365 -15.00 23.69 -5.53
CA LEU A 365 -16.13 23.04 -6.21
C LEU A 365 -17.47 23.68 -5.81
#